data_6659443e5da160ad905fe9e3cfec5d87
#
_entry.id   6659443e5da160ad905fe9e3cfec5d87
#
_cell.length_a   1.000
_cell.length_b   1.000
_cell.length_c   1.000
_cell.angle_alpha   90.00
_cell.angle_beta   90.00
_cell.angle_gamma   90.00
#
_symmetry.space_group_name_H-M   'P 1'
#
loop_
_entity.id
_entity.type
_entity.pdbx_description
1 polymer ?
#
loop_
_entity_poly.entity_id
_entity_poly.type
_entity_poly.pdbx_seq_one_letter_code
_entity_poly.pdbx_strand_id
1 'polypeptide(L)'
;MAADGEGMLATPITGYLMWFVFAGAGIAAYIARTRRWRAEEESIESWAAGKGYQPASPGFASTPMRQATNGHVGPCFTVPIGGGDGELFAYTYTIGSGREQRTVDTTLVQANLAPGLPQFRVVPRHANDLPSGPWGDREMDLESVEFHDDHRLLVDHDGDREVLERVFDPETIVWLTGLGDSAPVIEYQLGTLAVVAHRECVEGADFDVLLEQAQRIARRVLAEGLLHRPDAPAPA
;
A
#
# COMPACT_ATOMS: atom_id res chain seq x y z
N MET A 1 -19.42 -37.05 -61.09
CA MET A 1 -19.47 -36.93 -59.59
C MET A 1 -18.07 -36.70 -59.12
N ALA A 2 -17.75 -35.45 -58.91
CA ALA A 2 -16.52 -35.01 -58.25
C ALA A 2 -16.99 -34.19 -57.08
N ALA A 3 -16.63 -34.57 -55.88
CA ALA A 3 -16.96 -33.84 -54.66
C ALA A 3 -15.72 -33.80 -53.80
N ASP A 4 -15.30 -32.60 -53.56
CA ASP A 4 -14.92 -32.02 -52.27
C ASP A 4 -13.78 -32.67 -51.48
N GLY A 5 -12.59 -32.16 -51.70
CA GLY A 5 -11.38 -32.50 -50.95
C GLY A 5 -10.55 -31.28 -50.49
N GLU A 6 -11.16 -30.09 -50.31
CA GLU A 6 -10.39 -28.87 -49.97
C GLU A 6 -10.81 -28.19 -48.65
N GLY A 7 -11.07 -28.96 -47.59
CA GLY A 7 -11.56 -28.33 -46.36
C GLY A 7 -10.76 -28.57 -45.07
N MET A 8 -9.61 -29.26 -45.09
CA MET A 8 -9.08 -29.81 -43.83
C MET A 8 -7.64 -29.46 -43.44
N LEU A 9 -6.96 -28.51 -44.07
CA LEU A 9 -5.56 -28.17 -43.74
C LEU A 9 -5.35 -26.77 -43.15
N ALA A 10 -6.38 -25.95 -43.05
CA ALA A 10 -6.24 -24.56 -42.56
C ALA A 10 -6.28 -24.45 -41.02
N THR A 11 -6.83 -25.40 -40.29
CA THR A 11 -7.09 -25.32 -38.86
C THR A 11 -5.87 -25.44 -37.95
N PRO A 12 -4.83 -26.25 -38.20
CA PRO A 12 -3.72 -26.35 -37.27
C PRO A 12 -2.75 -25.16 -37.33
N ILE A 13 -2.54 -24.55 -38.49
CA ILE A 13 -1.57 -23.45 -38.63
C ILE A 13 -2.03 -22.17 -37.92
N THR A 14 -3.30 -21.86 -38.01
CA THR A 14 -3.90 -20.72 -37.27
C THR A 14 -3.83 -20.89 -35.75
N GLY A 15 -3.97 -22.11 -35.24
CA GLY A 15 -3.84 -22.41 -33.82
C GLY A 15 -2.42 -22.14 -33.28
N TYR A 16 -1.39 -22.59 -34.02
CA TYR A 16 0.02 -22.36 -33.66
C TYR A 16 0.38 -20.86 -33.73
N LEU A 17 -0.08 -20.14 -34.76
CA LEU A 17 0.17 -18.71 -34.89
C LEU A 17 -0.41 -17.92 -33.73
N MET A 18 -1.64 -18.19 -33.31
CA MET A 18 -2.27 -17.61 -32.12
C MET A 18 -1.45 -17.90 -30.87
N TRP A 19 -0.97 -19.12 -30.70
CA TRP A 19 -0.15 -19.50 -29.54
C TRP A 19 1.16 -18.71 -29.48
N PHE A 20 1.86 -18.51 -30.58
CA PHE A 20 3.07 -17.70 -30.66
C PHE A 20 2.81 -16.22 -30.34
N VAL A 21 1.68 -15.67 -30.78
CA VAL A 21 1.29 -14.30 -30.50
C VAL A 21 1.03 -14.12 -29.00
N PHE A 22 0.29 -15.05 -28.35
CA PHE A 22 0.04 -14.98 -26.92
C PHE A 22 1.30 -15.21 -26.09
N ALA A 23 2.16 -16.14 -26.47
CA ALA A 23 3.44 -16.36 -25.80
C ALA A 23 4.35 -15.13 -25.95
N GLY A 24 4.43 -14.53 -27.13
CA GLY A 24 5.19 -13.31 -27.39
C GLY A 24 4.67 -12.11 -26.58
N ALA A 25 3.35 -11.94 -26.52
CA ALA A 25 2.72 -10.88 -25.71
C ALA A 25 3.00 -11.09 -24.20
N GLY A 26 2.94 -12.33 -23.72
CA GLY A 26 3.27 -12.67 -22.33
C GLY A 26 4.74 -12.37 -21.98
N ILE A 27 5.67 -12.73 -22.87
CA ILE A 27 7.10 -12.42 -22.69
C ILE A 27 7.34 -10.91 -22.71
N ALA A 28 6.73 -10.18 -23.65
CA ALA A 28 6.88 -8.73 -23.75
C ALA A 28 6.34 -8.02 -22.48
N ALA A 29 5.19 -8.45 -21.99
CA ALA A 29 4.61 -7.94 -20.74
C ALA A 29 5.53 -8.22 -19.53
N TYR A 30 6.09 -9.42 -19.43
CA TYR A 30 7.04 -9.79 -18.39
C TYR A 30 8.31 -8.93 -18.44
N ILE A 31 8.89 -8.73 -19.63
CA ILE A 31 10.08 -7.89 -19.80
C ILE A 31 9.77 -6.43 -19.44
N ALA A 32 8.63 -5.89 -19.89
CA ALA A 32 8.24 -4.52 -19.59
C ALA A 32 8.07 -4.32 -18.08
N ARG A 33 7.45 -5.28 -17.39
CA ARG A 33 7.28 -5.26 -15.94
C ARG A 33 8.62 -5.32 -15.22
N THR A 34 9.51 -6.24 -15.58
CA THR A 34 10.84 -6.36 -14.95
C THR A 34 11.67 -5.09 -15.13
N ARG A 35 11.55 -4.39 -16.28
CA ARG A 35 12.21 -3.12 -16.51
C ARG A 35 11.66 -2.00 -15.64
N ARG A 36 10.33 -1.92 -15.48
CA ARG A 36 9.70 -0.95 -14.59
C ARG A 36 10.16 -1.14 -13.15
N TRP A 37 10.09 -2.35 -12.68
CA TRP A 37 10.51 -2.68 -11.33
C TRP A 37 11.96 -2.32 -11.05
N ARG A 38 12.88 -2.65 -11.95
CA ARG A 38 14.29 -2.21 -11.82
C ARG A 38 14.43 -0.68 -11.82
N ALA A 39 13.68 0.02 -12.64
CA ALA A 39 13.70 1.48 -12.67
C ALA A 39 13.18 2.08 -11.35
N GLU A 40 12.18 1.48 -10.71
CA GLU A 40 11.70 1.86 -9.38
C GLU A 40 12.76 1.60 -8.32
N GLU A 41 13.41 0.43 -8.32
CA GLU A 41 14.51 0.11 -7.40
C GLU A 41 15.69 1.08 -7.55
N GLU A 42 16.13 1.36 -8.77
CA GLU A 42 17.19 2.34 -9.06
C GLU A 42 16.80 3.75 -8.62
N SER A 43 15.53 4.13 -8.79
CA SER A 43 15.00 5.43 -8.39
C SER A 43 15.00 5.60 -6.87
N ILE A 44 14.50 4.62 -6.11
CA ILE A 44 14.47 4.65 -4.66
C ILE A 44 15.89 4.65 -4.06
N GLU A 45 16.81 3.86 -4.63
CA GLU A 45 18.23 3.84 -4.22
C GLU A 45 18.90 5.20 -4.45
N SER A 46 18.68 5.79 -5.63
CA SER A 46 19.25 7.11 -5.99
C SER A 46 18.69 8.21 -5.10
N TRP A 47 17.38 8.20 -4.84
CA TRP A 47 16.73 9.15 -3.95
C TRP A 47 17.25 9.03 -2.51
N ALA A 48 17.31 7.80 -1.98
CA ALA A 48 17.80 7.54 -0.63
C ALA A 48 19.27 7.94 -0.45
N ALA A 49 20.11 7.64 -1.44
CA ALA A 49 21.51 8.08 -1.46
C ALA A 49 21.62 9.60 -1.47
N GLY A 50 20.80 10.29 -2.26
CA GLY A 50 20.74 11.76 -2.32
C GLY A 50 20.32 12.41 -1.00
N LYS A 51 19.53 11.72 -0.17
CA LYS A 51 19.09 12.14 1.17
C LYS A 51 20.06 11.68 2.28
N GLY A 52 21.01 10.80 1.99
CA GLY A 52 21.93 10.22 2.98
C GLY A 52 21.27 9.13 3.85
N TYR A 53 20.16 8.56 3.41
CA TYR A 53 19.48 7.48 4.13
C TYR A 53 20.28 6.18 4.03
N GLN A 54 20.22 5.38 5.10
CA GLN A 54 20.99 4.16 5.19
C GLN A 54 20.16 2.95 4.73
N PRO A 55 20.77 2.01 3.99
CA PRO A 55 20.12 0.74 3.69
C PRO A 55 19.70 0.01 4.96
N ALA A 56 18.53 -0.61 4.93
CA ALA A 56 17.95 -1.36 6.03
C ALA A 56 17.42 -2.71 5.55
N SER A 57 17.13 -3.58 6.52
CA SER A 57 16.37 -4.81 6.28
C SER A 57 14.98 -4.62 6.87
N PRO A 58 13.92 -4.71 6.08
CA PRO A 58 12.58 -4.40 6.57
C PRO A 58 12.13 -5.35 7.67
N GLY A 59 11.72 -4.77 8.78
CA GLY A 59 11.00 -5.48 9.82
C GLY A 59 9.53 -5.59 9.43
N PHE A 60 9.06 -6.75 8.98
CA PHE A 60 7.65 -6.93 8.64
C PHE A 60 6.76 -6.83 9.88
N ALA A 61 6.06 -5.73 10.00
CA ALA A 61 5.12 -5.53 11.08
C ALA A 61 3.67 -5.34 10.59
N SER A 62 3.44 -4.86 9.36
CA SER A 62 2.08 -4.64 8.87
C SER A 62 1.41 -5.92 8.38
N THR A 63 0.14 -6.09 8.72
CA THR A 63 -0.63 -7.32 8.43
C THR A 63 -0.96 -7.52 6.97
N PRO A 64 -1.28 -6.49 6.15
CA PRO A 64 -1.53 -6.69 4.73
C PRO A 64 -0.33 -7.30 4.03
N MET A 65 0.86 -6.87 4.42
CA MET A 65 2.10 -7.36 3.85
C MET A 65 2.43 -8.78 4.30
N ARG A 66 2.05 -9.16 5.54
CA ARG A 66 2.20 -10.54 6.04
C ARG A 66 1.24 -11.54 5.40
N GLN A 67 0.07 -11.08 4.99
CA GLN A 67 -0.96 -11.93 4.38
C GLN A 67 -0.79 -12.08 2.87
N ALA A 68 -0.01 -11.21 2.24
CA ALA A 68 0.30 -11.32 0.84
C ALA A 68 1.15 -12.56 0.58
N THR A 69 0.61 -13.51 -0.17
CA THR A 69 1.36 -14.67 -0.63
C THR A 69 2.39 -14.24 -1.68
N ASN A 70 3.63 -14.74 -1.53
CA ASN A 70 4.73 -14.48 -2.48
C ASN A 70 5.15 -13.01 -2.60
N GLY A 71 5.09 -12.25 -1.50
CA GLY A 71 5.62 -10.90 -1.47
C GLY A 71 7.13 -10.87 -1.69
N HIS A 72 7.59 -9.91 -2.49
CA HIS A 72 9.00 -9.61 -2.68
C HIS A 72 9.29 -8.20 -2.17
N VAL A 73 10.36 -8.06 -1.41
CA VAL A 73 10.83 -6.79 -0.88
C VAL A 73 11.98 -6.31 -1.73
N GLY A 74 11.83 -5.11 -2.26
CA GLY A 74 12.89 -4.39 -2.93
C GLY A 74 13.84 -3.66 -1.97
N PRO A 75 14.60 -2.68 -2.46
CA PRO A 75 15.47 -1.86 -1.62
C PRO A 75 14.72 -1.22 -0.46
N CYS A 76 15.32 -1.27 0.73
CA CYS A 76 14.78 -0.73 1.96
C CYS A 76 15.75 0.25 2.60
N PHE A 77 15.25 1.36 3.12
CA PHE A 77 16.05 2.43 3.70
C PHE A 77 15.44 2.91 5.02
N THR A 78 16.32 3.19 5.99
CA THR A 78 15.92 3.87 7.22
C THR A 78 15.60 5.32 6.94
N VAL A 79 14.39 5.76 7.35
CA VAL A 79 13.90 7.12 7.16
C VAL A 79 13.35 7.69 8.48
N PRO A 80 13.41 9.02 8.71
CA PRO A 80 12.90 9.62 9.94
C PRO A 80 11.37 9.67 9.95
N ILE A 81 10.73 9.07 10.96
CA ILE A 81 9.27 9.07 11.14
C ILE A 81 8.90 9.34 12.60
N GLY A 82 8.07 10.37 12.84
CA GLY A 82 7.50 10.63 14.17
C GLY A 82 8.51 10.87 15.30
N GLY A 83 9.73 11.31 14.97
CA GLY A 83 10.81 11.53 15.93
C GLY A 83 11.66 10.28 16.22
N GLY A 84 11.42 9.18 15.53
CA GLY A 84 12.21 7.95 15.53
C GLY A 84 12.58 7.51 14.12
N ASP A 85 13.01 6.27 14.00
CA ASP A 85 13.35 5.62 12.75
C ASP A 85 12.15 4.82 12.22
N GLY A 86 11.92 4.94 10.94
CA GLY A 86 11.03 4.10 10.15
C GLY A 86 11.77 3.51 8.95
N GLU A 87 11.04 2.80 8.12
CA GLU A 87 11.57 2.13 6.93
C GLU A 87 10.73 2.52 5.72
N LEU A 88 11.39 2.87 4.61
CA LEU A 88 10.77 3.07 3.30
C LEU A 88 11.30 2.02 2.34
N PHE A 89 10.40 1.31 1.65
CA PHE A 89 10.80 0.25 0.71
C PHE A 89 9.76 -0.01 -0.38
N ALA A 90 10.23 -0.51 -1.51
CA ALA A 90 9.39 -1.07 -2.55
C ALA A 90 8.91 -2.47 -2.15
N TYR A 91 7.67 -2.78 -2.46
CA TYR A 91 7.07 -4.07 -2.15
C TYR A 91 6.19 -4.57 -3.29
N THR A 92 6.42 -5.80 -3.69
CA THR A 92 5.60 -6.49 -4.69
C THR A 92 4.84 -7.62 -4.03
N TYR A 93 3.55 -7.72 -4.25
CA TYR A 93 2.72 -8.80 -3.74
C TYR A 93 1.68 -9.25 -4.75
N THR A 94 1.10 -10.42 -4.50
CA THR A 94 0.10 -11.00 -5.37
C THR A 94 -1.24 -11.07 -4.64
N ILE A 95 -2.30 -10.60 -5.28
CA ILE A 95 -3.68 -10.69 -4.81
C ILE A 95 -4.53 -11.55 -5.74
N GLY A 96 -5.62 -12.09 -5.20
CA GLY A 96 -6.52 -12.98 -5.92
C GLY A 96 -6.01 -14.42 -5.98
N SER A 97 -6.77 -15.27 -6.63
CA SER A 97 -6.47 -16.70 -6.78
C SER A 97 -6.82 -17.18 -8.19
N GLY A 98 -6.08 -18.17 -8.67
CA GLY A 98 -6.34 -18.78 -9.98
C GLY A 98 -6.21 -17.80 -11.14
N ARG A 99 -7.28 -17.64 -11.95
CA ARG A 99 -7.26 -16.78 -13.15
C ARG A 99 -7.36 -15.29 -12.85
N GLU A 100 -7.78 -14.92 -11.64
CA GLU A 100 -7.91 -13.53 -11.19
C GLU A 100 -6.68 -13.05 -10.41
N GLN A 101 -5.64 -13.86 -10.39
CA GLN A 101 -4.40 -13.52 -9.74
C GLN A 101 -3.73 -12.35 -10.45
N ARG A 102 -3.43 -11.30 -9.70
CA ARG A 102 -2.67 -10.15 -10.18
C ARG A 102 -1.57 -9.79 -9.21
N THR A 103 -0.50 -9.27 -9.74
CA THR A 103 0.62 -8.76 -8.94
C THR A 103 0.54 -7.25 -8.86
N VAL A 104 0.75 -6.73 -7.67
CA VAL A 104 0.72 -5.30 -7.35
C VAL A 104 2.11 -4.90 -6.91
N ASP A 105 2.64 -3.85 -7.52
CA ASP A 105 3.87 -3.19 -7.12
C ASP A 105 3.50 -1.93 -6.36
N THR A 106 4.13 -1.67 -5.22
CA THR A 106 3.82 -0.53 -4.35
C THR A 106 5.05 -0.10 -3.56
N THR A 107 5.06 1.15 -3.13
CA THR A 107 6.03 1.68 -2.16
C THR A 107 5.32 1.91 -0.84
N LEU A 108 5.97 1.61 0.25
CA LEU A 108 5.42 1.85 1.57
C LEU A 108 6.45 2.44 2.54
N VAL A 109 5.93 3.18 3.50
CA VAL A 109 6.65 3.66 4.68
C VAL A 109 6.04 3.01 5.90
N GLN A 110 6.86 2.39 6.75
CA GLN A 110 6.39 1.85 8.04
C GLN A 110 7.25 2.36 9.18
N ALA A 111 6.64 2.45 10.36
CA ALA A 111 7.33 2.79 11.60
C ALA A 111 6.70 2.05 12.78
N ASN A 112 7.53 1.60 13.71
CA ASN A 112 7.08 1.11 15.00
C ASN A 112 6.82 2.30 15.91
N LEU A 113 5.55 2.59 16.14
CA LEU A 113 5.09 3.58 17.08
C LEU A 113 4.68 2.88 18.38
N ALA A 114 4.65 3.61 19.49
CA ALA A 114 4.25 3.00 20.76
C ALA A 114 2.84 2.37 20.67
N PRO A 115 2.64 1.13 21.14
CA PRO A 115 1.30 0.53 21.20
C PRO A 115 0.41 1.35 22.14
N GLY A 116 -0.87 1.49 21.82
CA GLY A 116 -1.81 2.20 22.69
C GLY A 116 -3.04 2.76 21.97
N LEU A 117 -3.01 2.80 20.64
CA LEU A 117 -4.18 3.16 19.86
C LEU A 117 -4.94 1.93 19.36
N PRO A 118 -6.24 2.09 19.11
CA PRO A 118 -7.03 1.12 18.38
C PRO A 118 -6.44 0.83 17.02
N GLN A 119 -6.62 -0.38 16.56
CA GLN A 119 -6.21 -0.76 15.22
C GLN A 119 -7.19 -0.16 14.22
N PHE A 120 -6.66 0.44 13.15
CA PHE A 120 -7.48 1.03 12.10
C PHE A 120 -6.82 0.93 10.73
N ARG A 121 -7.64 1.09 9.70
CA ARG A 121 -7.20 1.20 8.32
C ARG A 121 -8.03 2.24 7.58
N VAL A 122 -7.36 3.22 6.97
CA VAL A 122 -7.99 4.16 6.02
C VAL A 122 -7.69 3.69 4.61
N VAL A 123 -8.74 3.51 3.82
CA VAL A 123 -8.64 3.04 2.44
C VAL A 123 -9.35 4.02 1.52
N PRO A 124 -8.67 4.64 0.56
CA PRO A 124 -9.35 5.38 -0.49
C PRO A 124 -10.35 4.49 -1.23
N ARG A 125 -11.57 4.97 -1.53
CA ARG A 125 -12.62 4.14 -2.16
C ARG A 125 -12.25 3.63 -3.54
N HIS A 126 -11.37 4.31 -4.23
CA HIS A 126 -10.83 3.87 -5.53
C HIS A 126 -9.70 2.83 -5.42
N ALA A 127 -9.14 2.61 -4.23
CA ALA A 127 -8.07 1.64 -3.99
C ALA A 127 -8.62 0.22 -3.83
N ASN A 128 -8.89 -0.44 -4.96
CA ASN A 128 -9.47 -1.80 -4.97
C ASN A 128 -8.41 -2.93 -4.93
N ASP A 129 -7.14 -2.59 -4.91
CA ASP A 129 -6.03 -3.51 -5.18
C ASP A 129 -5.25 -3.93 -3.95
N LEU A 130 -5.81 -3.70 -2.77
CA LEU A 130 -5.15 -4.02 -1.51
C LEU A 130 -5.63 -5.35 -0.95
N PRO A 131 -4.73 -6.14 -0.34
CA PRO A 131 -5.13 -7.33 0.38
C PRO A 131 -6.19 -6.98 1.41
N SER A 132 -7.26 -7.77 1.47
CA SER A 132 -8.19 -7.70 2.59
C SER A 132 -7.40 -8.00 3.88
N GLY A 133 -7.42 -7.06 4.81
CA GLY A 133 -6.79 -7.24 6.11
C GLY A 133 -7.71 -8.01 7.07
N PRO A 134 -7.26 -8.25 8.30
CA PRO A 134 -8.07 -8.88 9.35
C PRO A 134 -9.25 -8.01 9.80
N TRP A 135 -9.33 -6.78 9.31
CA TRP A 135 -10.33 -5.76 9.68
C TRP A 135 -11.77 -6.14 9.31
N GLY A 136 -11.97 -7.17 8.47
CA GLY A 136 -13.28 -7.45 7.90
C GLY A 136 -13.84 -6.24 7.13
N ASP A 137 -15.17 -6.16 7.03
CA ASP A 137 -15.86 -5.06 6.35
C ASP A 137 -16.44 -4.04 7.35
N ARG A 138 -15.87 -3.95 8.56
CA ARG A 138 -16.40 -3.09 9.61
C ARG A 138 -15.96 -1.65 9.39
N GLU A 139 -16.81 -0.89 8.75
CA GLU A 139 -16.60 0.54 8.47
C GLU A 139 -17.10 1.36 9.66
N MET A 140 -16.28 2.31 10.11
CA MET A 140 -16.67 3.31 11.11
C MET A 140 -17.00 4.62 10.40
N ASP A 141 -18.18 5.15 10.69
CA ASP A 141 -18.59 6.46 10.19
C ASP A 141 -18.02 7.56 11.10
N LEU A 142 -17.27 8.48 10.52
CA LEU A 142 -16.91 9.77 11.11
C LEU A 142 -17.98 10.82 10.75
N GLU A 143 -17.98 11.97 11.43
CA GLU A 143 -18.98 13.04 11.18
C GLU A 143 -18.72 13.84 9.88
N SER A 144 -18.01 13.29 8.90
CA SER A 144 -17.68 13.98 7.64
C SER A 144 -18.18 13.19 6.43
N VAL A 145 -19.14 13.77 5.72
CA VAL A 145 -19.69 13.20 4.49
C VAL A 145 -18.61 13.13 3.40
N GLU A 146 -17.85 14.21 3.23
CA GLU A 146 -16.79 14.27 2.21
C GLU A 146 -15.72 13.19 2.43
N PHE A 147 -15.38 12.90 3.69
CA PHE A 147 -14.45 11.82 3.99
C PHE A 147 -14.99 10.46 3.54
N HIS A 148 -16.27 10.18 3.79
CA HIS A 148 -16.89 8.93 3.42
C HIS A 148 -17.16 8.76 1.93
N ASP A 149 -17.27 9.86 1.18
CA ASP A 149 -17.36 9.80 -0.28
C ASP A 149 -16.04 9.30 -0.89
N ASP A 150 -14.91 9.67 -0.31
CA ASP A 150 -13.58 9.39 -0.84
C ASP A 150 -12.83 8.25 -0.13
N HIS A 151 -13.15 7.98 1.15
CA HIS A 151 -12.42 7.05 2.00
C HIS A 151 -13.35 6.12 2.80
N ARG A 152 -12.78 5.02 3.26
CA ARG A 152 -13.37 4.12 4.27
C ARG A 152 -12.42 4.05 5.46
N LEU A 153 -12.96 4.21 6.66
CA LEU A 153 -12.24 3.93 7.91
C LEU A 153 -12.69 2.56 8.42
N LEU A 154 -11.80 1.57 8.35
CA LEU A 154 -12.04 0.22 8.83
C LEU A 154 -11.44 0.08 10.23
N VAL A 155 -12.17 -0.55 11.14
CA VAL A 155 -11.76 -0.71 12.54
C VAL A 155 -12.00 -2.15 13.02
N ASP A 156 -11.23 -2.55 14.04
CA ASP A 156 -11.37 -3.87 14.64
C ASP A 156 -12.55 -3.91 15.65
N HIS A 157 -12.71 -2.85 16.44
CA HIS A 157 -13.75 -2.73 17.48
C HIS A 157 -14.44 -1.38 17.51
N ASP A 158 -15.74 -1.33 17.79
CA ASP A 158 -16.52 -0.07 17.89
C ASP A 158 -16.20 0.77 19.13
N GLY A 159 -15.57 0.18 20.15
CA GLY A 159 -15.30 0.84 21.42
C GLY A 159 -14.30 1.99 21.35
N ASP A 160 -13.64 2.16 20.22
CA ASP A 160 -12.48 3.03 20.07
C ASP A 160 -12.79 4.33 19.29
N ARG A 161 -14.10 4.60 19.09
CA ARG A 161 -14.57 5.74 18.30
C ARG A 161 -13.99 7.07 18.76
N GLU A 162 -14.06 7.37 20.05
CA GLU A 162 -13.59 8.66 20.59
C GLU A 162 -12.10 8.90 20.36
N VAL A 163 -11.28 7.84 20.41
CA VAL A 163 -9.85 7.94 20.15
C VAL A 163 -9.59 8.17 18.67
N LEU A 164 -10.29 7.46 17.81
CA LEU A 164 -10.13 7.59 16.35
C LEU A 164 -10.66 8.93 15.83
N GLU A 165 -11.73 9.48 16.41
CA GLU A 165 -12.22 10.84 16.11
C GLU A 165 -11.19 11.92 16.46
N ARG A 166 -10.31 11.70 17.45
CA ARG A 166 -9.20 12.60 17.74
C ARG A 166 -8.02 12.42 16.76
N VAL A 167 -7.72 11.19 16.35
CA VAL A 167 -6.69 10.93 15.33
C VAL A 167 -7.12 11.54 14.00
N PHE A 168 -8.38 11.33 13.62
CA PHE A 168 -9.03 11.85 12.41
C PHE A 168 -9.83 13.12 12.72
N ASP A 169 -9.18 14.10 13.33
CA ASP A 169 -9.76 15.40 13.58
C ASP A 169 -10.12 16.14 12.27
N PRO A 170 -10.89 17.22 12.30
CA PRO A 170 -11.30 17.94 11.10
C PRO A 170 -10.12 18.37 10.19
N GLU A 171 -8.97 18.70 10.78
CA GLU A 171 -7.78 19.08 10.01
C GLU A 171 -7.20 17.87 9.24
N THR A 172 -7.14 16.72 9.88
CA THR A 172 -6.67 15.47 9.27
C THR A 172 -7.62 15.01 8.17
N ILE A 173 -8.93 15.10 8.40
CA ILE A 173 -9.97 14.77 7.44
C ILE A 173 -9.84 15.66 6.20
N VAL A 174 -9.82 16.99 6.35
CA VAL A 174 -9.67 17.94 5.23
C VAL A 174 -8.39 17.68 4.45
N TRP A 175 -7.31 17.35 5.15
CA TRP A 175 -6.06 17.02 4.48
C TRP A 175 -6.17 15.73 3.67
N LEU A 176 -6.75 14.64 4.21
CA LEU A 176 -6.90 13.36 3.51
C LEU A 176 -7.78 13.51 2.26
N THR A 177 -8.94 14.18 2.39
CA THR A 177 -9.85 14.42 1.26
C THR A 177 -9.19 15.29 0.19
N GLY A 178 -8.36 16.26 0.59
CA GLY A 178 -7.59 17.10 -0.33
C GLY A 178 -6.52 16.37 -1.13
N LEU A 179 -6.12 15.14 -0.74
CA LEU A 179 -5.15 14.35 -1.50
C LEU A 179 -5.75 13.72 -2.76
N GLY A 180 -7.06 13.52 -2.82
CA GLY A 180 -7.76 12.92 -3.95
C GLY A 180 -7.16 11.57 -4.35
N ASP A 181 -6.85 11.40 -5.65
CA ASP A 181 -6.25 10.16 -6.19
C ASP A 181 -4.84 9.83 -5.65
N SER A 182 -4.22 10.77 -4.95
CA SER A 182 -2.89 10.58 -4.33
C SER A 182 -2.97 10.13 -2.88
N ALA A 183 -4.19 9.93 -2.34
CA ALA A 183 -4.38 9.48 -0.97
C ALA A 183 -3.78 8.08 -0.78
N PRO A 184 -2.92 7.90 0.24
CA PRO A 184 -2.33 6.60 0.55
C PRO A 184 -3.32 5.73 1.30
N VAL A 185 -3.04 4.44 1.36
CA VAL A 185 -3.64 3.59 2.37
C VAL A 185 -2.85 3.74 3.66
N ILE A 186 -3.56 3.97 4.75
CA ILE A 186 -2.97 4.11 6.07
C ILE A 186 -3.44 2.96 6.93
N GLU A 187 -2.52 2.26 7.56
CA GLU A 187 -2.83 1.16 8.45
C GLU A 187 -2.06 1.32 9.75
N TYR A 188 -2.75 1.16 10.87
CA TYR A 188 -2.14 1.08 12.18
C TYR A 188 -2.55 -0.22 12.86
N GLN A 189 -1.57 -1.06 13.15
CA GLN A 189 -1.80 -2.36 13.79
C GLN A 189 -0.67 -2.71 14.75
N LEU A 190 -1.03 -3.14 15.97
CA LEU A 190 -0.09 -3.63 16.99
C LEU A 190 1.11 -2.68 17.24
N GLY A 191 0.86 -1.37 17.18
CA GLY A 191 1.89 -0.36 17.37
C GLY A 191 2.71 -0.03 16.12
N THR A 192 2.39 -0.62 14.97
CA THR A 192 3.03 -0.30 13.69
C THR A 192 2.11 0.51 12.82
N LEU A 193 2.61 1.66 12.37
CA LEU A 193 2.01 2.45 11.31
C LEU A 193 2.61 2.04 9.97
N ALA A 194 1.76 1.78 8.98
CA ALA A 194 2.15 1.62 7.60
C ALA A 194 1.36 2.60 6.72
N VAL A 195 2.06 3.29 5.84
CA VAL A 195 1.49 4.20 4.83
C VAL A 195 1.91 3.68 3.47
N VAL A 196 0.94 3.24 2.69
CA VAL A 196 1.15 2.52 1.43
C VAL A 196 0.72 3.41 0.29
N ALA A 197 1.62 3.65 -0.66
CA ALA A 197 1.27 4.38 -1.87
C ALA A 197 0.21 3.61 -2.65
N HIS A 198 -0.85 4.31 -3.07
CA HIS A 198 -1.90 3.71 -3.90
C HIS A 198 -1.43 3.48 -5.35
N ARG A 199 -0.44 4.22 -5.80
CA ARG A 199 0.16 4.14 -7.13
C ARG A 199 1.67 3.97 -7.05
N GLU A 200 2.26 3.48 -8.14
CA GLU A 200 3.73 3.39 -8.25
C GLU A 200 4.39 4.75 -7.95
N CYS A 201 5.35 4.75 -7.04
CA CYS A 201 6.27 5.86 -6.83
C CYS A 201 7.47 5.63 -7.75
N VAL A 202 7.61 6.46 -8.78
CA VAL A 202 8.65 6.29 -9.81
C VAL A 202 9.74 7.35 -9.69
N GLU A 203 9.38 8.53 -9.19
CA GLU A 203 10.28 9.67 -9.08
C GLU A 203 10.60 10.01 -7.62
N GLY A 204 11.75 10.62 -7.38
CA GLY A 204 12.17 11.04 -6.05
C GLY A 204 11.15 11.93 -5.33
N ALA A 205 10.39 12.74 -6.08
CA ALA A 205 9.32 13.57 -5.55
C ALA A 205 8.15 12.74 -4.97
N ASP A 206 7.85 11.57 -5.55
CA ASP A 206 6.80 10.68 -5.04
C ASP A 206 7.17 10.11 -3.66
N PHE A 207 8.45 9.73 -3.48
CA PHE A 207 8.96 9.25 -2.19
C PHE A 207 8.94 10.33 -1.12
N ASP A 208 9.27 11.60 -1.49
CA ASP A 208 9.19 12.73 -0.58
C ASP A 208 7.73 12.96 -0.13
N VAL A 209 6.77 12.90 -1.05
CA VAL A 209 5.35 13.04 -0.74
C VAL A 209 4.86 11.92 0.17
N LEU A 210 5.18 10.67 -0.14
CA LEU A 210 4.79 9.52 0.68
C LEU A 210 5.39 9.60 2.09
N LEU A 211 6.66 10.00 2.20
CA LEU A 211 7.34 10.19 3.47
C LEU A 211 6.71 11.32 4.29
N GLU A 212 6.35 12.44 3.67
CA GLU A 212 5.65 13.56 4.32
C GLU A 212 4.28 13.13 4.84
N GLN A 213 3.53 12.38 4.04
CA GLN A 213 2.23 11.81 4.45
C GLN A 213 2.40 10.91 5.67
N ALA A 214 3.39 10.01 5.63
CA ALA A 214 3.68 9.12 6.75
C ALA A 214 4.09 9.89 8.02
N GLN A 215 4.93 10.92 7.90
CA GLN A 215 5.32 11.76 9.03
C GLN A 215 4.15 12.53 9.62
N ARG A 216 3.21 13.00 8.80
CA ARG A 216 2.03 13.73 9.26
C ARG A 216 1.11 12.82 10.08
N ILE A 217 0.79 11.64 9.59
CA ILE A 217 -0.02 10.67 10.32
C ILE A 217 0.70 10.15 11.56
N ALA A 218 2.00 9.85 11.47
CA ALA A 218 2.78 9.39 12.61
C ALA A 218 2.73 10.39 13.79
N ARG A 219 2.82 11.69 13.50
CA ARG A 219 2.70 12.73 14.55
C ARG A 219 1.33 12.70 15.23
N ARG A 220 0.24 12.50 14.48
CA ARG A 220 -1.11 12.39 15.05
C ARG A 220 -1.26 11.13 15.91
N VAL A 221 -0.85 9.99 15.37
CA VAL A 221 -0.89 8.71 16.08
C VAL A 221 -0.07 8.76 17.37
N LEU A 222 1.11 9.36 17.36
CA LEU A 222 1.94 9.50 18.55
C LEU A 222 1.34 10.44 19.58
N ALA A 223 0.78 11.58 19.16
CA ALA A 223 0.15 12.54 20.07
C ALA A 223 -1.01 11.89 20.84
N GLU A 224 -1.88 11.16 20.14
CA GLU A 224 -3.02 10.48 20.78
C GLU A 224 -2.59 9.23 21.57
N GLY A 225 -1.60 8.47 21.06
CA GLY A 225 -1.08 7.30 21.75
C GLY A 225 -0.43 7.63 23.11
N LEU A 226 0.19 8.80 23.25
CA LEU A 226 0.73 9.27 24.53
C LEU A 226 -0.36 9.62 25.53
N LEU A 227 -1.49 10.16 25.07
CA LEU A 227 -2.63 10.51 25.92
C LEU A 227 -3.42 9.28 26.38
N HIS A 228 -3.36 8.19 25.61
CA HIS A 228 -4.15 6.98 25.85
C HIS A 228 -3.38 5.91 26.64
N ARG A 229 -2.17 6.17 27.12
CA ARG A 229 -1.44 5.24 27.99
C ARG A 229 -2.13 5.16 29.35
N PRO A 230 -2.65 3.96 29.74
CA PRO A 230 -3.36 3.82 31.01
C PRO A 230 -2.47 4.04 32.24
N ASP A 231 -1.15 4.03 32.07
CA ASP A 231 -0.15 4.21 33.14
C ASP A 231 0.62 5.53 33.03
N ALA A 232 0.23 6.46 32.18
CA ALA A 232 0.87 7.77 32.11
C ALA A 232 0.49 8.56 33.38
N PRO A 233 1.47 9.04 34.17
CA PRO A 233 1.15 9.92 35.31
C PRO A 233 0.44 11.16 34.75
N ALA A 234 -0.65 11.54 35.43
CA ALA A 234 -1.39 12.74 35.06
C ALA A 234 -0.42 13.94 34.97
N PRO A 235 -0.53 14.77 33.91
CA PRO A 235 0.30 15.96 33.80
C PRO A 235 0.07 16.85 35.05
N ALA A 236 1.19 17.22 35.68
CA ALA A 236 1.21 18.02 36.91
C ALA A 236 0.78 19.49 36.64
#